data_a059597ee6e7b41d856a4d488934c4c2
#
_entry.id   a059597ee6e7b41d856a4d488934c4c2
#
_cell.length_a   1.000
_cell.length_b   1.000
_cell.length_c   1.000
_cell.angle_alpha   90.00
_cell.angle_beta   90.00
_cell.angle_gamma   90.00
#
_symmetry.space_group_name_H-M   'P 1'
#
loop_
_entity.id
_entity.type
_entity.pdbx_description
1 polymer ?
#
loop_
_entity_poly.entity_id
_entity_poly.type
_entity_poly.pdbx_seq_one_letter_code
_entity_poly.pdbx_strand_id
1 'polypeptide(L)'
;DLSAPCLKLAAHLARQNQTTNVRYLQANAEDTPFEDDEFNLITSTMLLHELPPKSVTAVFNEAHRILAPGGHMVRLDFYLLPNEFRRFIHVGHSQRNNEPFMEAFIKMDIKTILKNQGFTNISIEPFEEADGTLASDYKPWRFPWTIISAQKRL
;
A
#
# COMPACT_ATOMS: atom_id res chain seq x y z
N ASP A 1 2.02 -11.80 -3.26
CA ASP A 1 1.78 -11.35 -4.64
C ASP A 1 1.03 -12.42 -5.41
N LEU A 2 0.08 -12.03 -6.28
CA LEU A 2 -0.64 -12.97 -7.17
C LEU A 2 0.14 -13.34 -8.43
N SER A 3 1.12 -12.52 -8.81
CA SER A 3 1.89 -12.71 -10.04
C SER A 3 2.99 -13.76 -9.88
N ALA A 4 2.73 -14.98 -10.33
CA ALA A 4 3.74 -16.04 -10.35
C ALA A 4 5.03 -15.66 -11.11
N PRO A 5 4.98 -14.96 -12.26
CA PRO A 5 6.18 -14.47 -12.94
C PRO A 5 7.01 -13.51 -12.09
N CYS A 6 6.37 -12.54 -11.40
CA CYS A 6 7.08 -11.60 -10.52
C CYS A 6 7.74 -12.32 -9.34
N LEU A 7 7.05 -13.27 -8.72
CA LEU A 7 7.60 -14.08 -7.63
C LEU A 7 8.79 -14.95 -8.08
N LYS A 8 8.73 -15.52 -9.29
CA LYS A 8 9.87 -16.28 -9.87
C LYS A 8 11.08 -15.39 -10.08
N LEU A 9 10.87 -14.17 -10.62
CA LEU A 9 11.96 -13.20 -10.80
C LEU A 9 12.55 -12.78 -9.45
N ALA A 10 11.70 -12.43 -8.49
CA ALA A 10 12.14 -12.04 -7.14
C ALA A 10 12.95 -13.16 -6.46
N ALA A 11 12.48 -14.42 -6.54
CA ALA A 11 13.21 -15.56 -6.02
C ALA A 11 14.55 -15.82 -6.76
N HIS A 12 14.61 -15.55 -8.06
CA HIS A 12 15.85 -15.62 -8.83
C HIS A 12 16.87 -14.57 -8.36
N LEU A 13 16.44 -13.32 -8.24
CA LEU A 13 17.29 -12.22 -7.78
C LEU A 13 17.78 -12.45 -6.34
N ALA A 14 16.92 -12.95 -5.46
CA ALA A 14 17.31 -13.29 -4.09
C ALA A 14 18.43 -14.35 -4.06
N ARG A 15 18.32 -15.38 -4.89
CA ARG A 15 19.40 -16.40 -5.02
C ARG A 15 20.71 -15.77 -5.51
N GLN A 16 20.65 -14.92 -6.55
CA GLN A 16 21.85 -14.23 -7.06
C GLN A 16 22.51 -13.35 -6.00
N ASN A 17 21.71 -12.69 -5.17
CA ASN A 17 22.18 -11.81 -4.09
C ASN A 17 22.43 -12.55 -2.76
N GLN A 18 22.36 -13.89 -2.75
CA GLN A 18 22.55 -14.72 -1.56
C GLN A 18 21.60 -14.35 -0.38
N THR A 19 20.40 -13.85 -0.70
CA THR A 19 19.39 -13.50 0.30
C THR A 19 18.67 -14.77 0.75
N THR A 20 18.87 -15.19 1.98
CA THR A 20 18.36 -16.47 2.51
C THR A 20 17.17 -16.35 3.47
N ASN A 21 16.89 -15.14 3.96
CA ASN A 21 15.88 -14.86 4.98
C ASN A 21 14.54 -14.37 4.40
N VAL A 22 14.25 -14.66 3.13
CA VAL A 22 13.02 -14.25 2.45
C VAL A 22 12.27 -15.47 1.92
N ARG A 23 10.96 -15.47 2.13
CA ARG A 23 10.03 -16.44 1.52
C ARG A 23 9.13 -15.73 0.51
N TYR A 24 8.92 -16.34 -0.64
CA TYR A 24 8.02 -15.86 -1.68
C TYR A 24 6.79 -16.75 -1.73
N LEU A 25 5.61 -16.14 -1.64
CA LEU A 25 4.34 -16.85 -1.61
C LEU A 25 3.39 -16.25 -2.63
N GLN A 26 2.75 -17.10 -3.43
CA GLN A 26 1.64 -16.68 -4.27
C GLN A 26 0.36 -16.74 -3.44
N ALA A 27 -0.19 -15.57 -3.11
CA ALA A 27 -1.40 -15.45 -2.32
C ALA A 27 -2.17 -14.18 -2.66
N ASN A 28 -3.49 -14.21 -2.43
CA ASN A 28 -4.35 -13.03 -2.49
C ASN A 28 -4.18 -12.21 -1.21
N ALA A 29 -3.93 -10.90 -1.33
CA ALA A 29 -3.78 -10.01 -0.18
C ALA A 29 -5.09 -9.77 0.60
N GLU A 30 -6.23 -10.16 0.04
CA GLU A 30 -7.55 -10.09 0.69
C GLU A 30 -7.81 -11.29 1.63
N ASP A 31 -7.09 -12.40 1.42
CA ASP A 31 -7.24 -13.66 2.15
C ASP A 31 -5.94 -14.46 2.03
N THR A 32 -5.05 -14.29 2.98
CA THR A 32 -3.73 -14.93 2.99
C THR A 32 -3.74 -16.22 3.82
N PRO A 33 -2.85 -17.19 3.53
CA PRO A 33 -2.76 -18.42 4.30
C PRO A 33 -1.95 -18.27 5.61
N PHE A 34 -1.85 -17.05 6.14
CA PHE A 34 -1.15 -16.78 7.39
C PHE A 34 -2.09 -16.89 8.58
N GLU A 35 -1.54 -17.23 9.75
CA GLU A 35 -2.29 -17.29 10.99
C GLU A 35 -2.60 -15.87 11.52
N ASP A 36 -3.56 -15.78 12.45
CA ASP A 36 -3.83 -14.55 13.17
C ASP A 36 -2.59 -14.15 13.98
N ASP A 37 -2.33 -12.84 14.07
CA ASP A 37 -1.26 -12.29 14.91
C ASP A 37 0.18 -12.72 14.55
N GLU A 38 0.39 -13.16 13.31
CA GLU A 38 1.68 -13.74 12.86
C GLU A 38 2.79 -12.69 12.65
N PHE A 39 2.44 -11.43 12.28
CA PHE A 39 3.42 -10.44 11.85
C PHE A 39 3.47 -9.19 12.73
N ASN A 40 4.67 -8.67 12.96
CA ASN A 40 4.87 -7.38 13.65
C ASN A 40 4.83 -6.18 12.70
N LEU A 41 5.10 -6.40 11.41
CA LEU A 41 5.09 -5.36 10.38
C LEU A 41 4.54 -5.91 9.07
N ILE A 42 3.61 -5.18 8.48
CA ILE A 42 3.10 -5.43 7.12
C ILE A 42 3.37 -4.19 6.27
N THR A 43 3.96 -4.40 5.10
CA THR A 43 4.19 -3.32 4.13
C THR A 43 3.59 -3.65 2.79
N SER A 44 3.16 -2.64 2.05
CA SER A 44 2.92 -2.75 0.60
C SER A 44 3.28 -1.46 -0.12
N THR A 45 3.64 -1.62 -1.38
CA THR A 45 3.95 -0.51 -2.28
C THR A 45 3.16 -0.69 -3.56
N MET A 46 2.46 0.37 -4.01
CA MET A 46 1.76 0.37 -5.30
C MET A 46 0.72 -0.75 -5.45
N LEU A 47 -0.10 -1.00 -4.43
CA LEU A 47 -1.11 -2.06 -4.45
C LEU A 47 -2.54 -1.52 -4.43
N LEU A 48 -2.82 -0.53 -3.57
CA LEU A 48 -4.20 -0.20 -3.23
C LEU A 48 -4.96 0.46 -4.38
N HIS A 49 -4.30 1.29 -5.18
CA HIS A 49 -4.90 1.95 -6.34
C HIS A 49 -5.25 0.99 -7.48
N GLU A 50 -4.67 -0.21 -7.50
CA GLU A 50 -4.98 -1.27 -8.46
C GLU A 50 -6.24 -2.08 -8.07
N LEU A 51 -6.77 -1.87 -6.87
CA LEU A 51 -7.85 -2.66 -6.31
C LEU A 51 -9.19 -1.90 -6.30
N PRO A 52 -10.32 -2.59 -6.55
CA PRO A 52 -11.63 -2.00 -6.32
C PRO A 52 -11.80 -1.65 -4.82
N PRO A 53 -12.60 -0.63 -4.47
CA PRO A 53 -12.77 -0.16 -3.09
C PRO A 53 -13.13 -1.26 -2.08
N LYS A 54 -13.91 -2.26 -2.50
CA LYS A 54 -14.26 -3.42 -1.66
C LYS A 54 -13.03 -4.25 -1.30
N SER A 55 -12.16 -4.49 -2.28
CA SER A 55 -10.91 -5.23 -2.09
C SER A 55 -9.90 -4.46 -1.23
N VAL A 56 -9.82 -3.13 -1.38
CA VAL A 56 -9.02 -2.29 -0.47
C VAL A 56 -9.43 -2.50 0.99
N THR A 57 -10.74 -2.50 1.25
CA THR A 57 -11.28 -2.76 2.60
C THR A 57 -10.94 -4.17 3.09
N ALA A 58 -11.05 -5.17 2.23
CA ALA A 58 -10.70 -6.56 2.56
C ALA A 58 -9.20 -6.71 2.87
N VAL A 59 -8.31 -6.07 2.08
CA VAL A 59 -6.86 -6.07 2.34
C VAL A 59 -6.52 -5.43 3.68
N PHE A 60 -7.23 -4.39 4.11
CA PHE A 60 -7.02 -3.81 5.44
C PHE A 60 -7.52 -4.73 6.55
N ASN A 61 -8.67 -5.40 6.37
CA ASN A 61 -9.17 -6.40 7.32
C ASN A 61 -8.17 -7.54 7.50
N GLU A 62 -7.67 -8.06 6.39
CA GLU A 62 -6.68 -9.14 6.40
C GLU A 62 -5.38 -8.69 7.06
N ALA A 63 -4.88 -7.50 6.73
CA ALA A 63 -3.71 -6.94 7.40
C ALA A 63 -3.91 -6.81 8.91
N HIS A 64 -5.12 -6.39 9.36
CA HIS A 64 -5.43 -6.35 10.79
C HIS A 64 -5.46 -7.73 11.43
N ARG A 65 -6.00 -8.73 10.74
CA ARG A 65 -6.07 -10.11 11.24
C ARG A 65 -4.68 -10.68 11.51
N ILE A 66 -3.78 -10.59 10.52
CA ILE A 66 -2.46 -11.21 10.58
C ILE A 66 -1.40 -10.39 11.33
N LEU A 67 -1.66 -9.11 11.65
CA LEU A 67 -0.79 -8.32 12.51
C LEU A 67 -0.92 -8.74 13.97
N ALA A 68 0.20 -8.92 14.65
CA ALA A 68 0.24 -9.08 16.10
C ALA A 68 -0.26 -7.83 16.82
N PRO A 69 -0.80 -7.92 18.05
CA PRO A 69 -1.11 -6.77 18.88
C PRO A 69 0.09 -5.83 18.99
N GLY A 70 -0.11 -4.53 18.76
CA GLY A 70 0.98 -3.54 18.68
C GLY A 70 1.75 -3.52 17.37
N GLY A 71 1.48 -4.44 16.45
CA GLY A 71 2.10 -4.49 15.12
C GLY A 71 1.71 -3.32 14.22
N HIS A 72 2.53 -3.03 13.23
CA HIS A 72 2.40 -1.88 12.34
C HIS A 72 2.09 -2.28 10.91
N MET A 73 1.23 -1.50 10.27
CA MET A 73 1.00 -1.53 8.83
C MET A 73 1.54 -0.24 8.21
N VAL A 74 2.30 -0.35 7.12
CA VAL A 74 2.82 0.80 6.35
C VAL A 74 2.58 0.56 4.85
N ARG A 75 1.92 1.51 4.20
CA ARG A 75 1.61 1.47 2.77
C ARG A 75 2.18 2.69 2.07
N LEU A 76 2.82 2.49 0.93
CA LEU A 76 3.25 3.56 0.04
C LEU A 76 2.40 3.49 -1.23
N ASP A 77 1.60 4.53 -1.48
CA ASP A 77 0.67 4.55 -2.61
C ASP A 77 0.35 5.98 -3.08
N PHE A 78 -0.47 6.12 -4.12
CA PHE A 78 -0.94 7.40 -4.65
C PHE A 78 -2.29 7.74 -4.01
N TYR A 79 -2.31 8.58 -2.99
CA TYR A 79 -3.57 8.90 -2.30
C TYR A 79 -3.80 10.40 -2.12
N LEU A 80 -2.87 11.13 -1.54
CA LEU A 80 -3.00 12.58 -1.34
C LEU A 80 -2.64 13.34 -2.61
N LEU A 81 -3.62 14.03 -3.19
CA LEU A 81 -3.41 14.89 -4.35
C LEU A 81 -3.47 16.36 -3.91
N PRO A 82 -2.35 17.11 -3.99
CA PRO A 82 -2.25 18.44 -3.38
C PRO A 82 -3.08 19.50 -4.09
N ASN A 83 -3.42 19.32 -5.38
CA ASN A 83 -4.18 20.29 -6.16
C ASN A 83 -4.84 19.66 -7.40
N GLU A 84 -5.73 20.42 -8.05
CA GLU A 84 -6.49 19.98 -9.23
C GLU A 84 -5.60 19.65 -10.44
N PHE A 85 -4.48 20.34 -10.61
CA PHE A 85 -3.55 20.03 -11.70
C PHE A 85 -2.91 18.65 -11.51
N ARG A 86 -2.48 18.33 -10.29
CA ARG A 86 -1.97 16.99 -9.95
C ARG A 86 -3.05 15.92 -10.13
N ARG A 87 -4.28 16.23 -9.76
CA ARG A 87 -5.41 15.34 -9.99
C ARG A 87 -5.64 15.09 -11.47
N PHE A 88 -5.61 16.13 -12.31
CA PHE A 88 -5.75 15.98 -13.76
C PHE A 88 -4.65 15.06 -14.35
N ILE A 89 -3.39 15.29 -14.00
CA ILE A 89 -2.27 14.45 -14.44
C ILE A 89 -2.44 13.01 -13.97
N HIS A 90 -2.88 12.81 -12.73
CA HIS A 90 -3.05 11.49 -12.11
C HIS A 90 -4.18 10.69 -12.79
N VAL A 91 -5.34 11.31 -13.02
CA VAL A 91 -6.44 10.68 -13.75
C VAL A 91 -6.03 10.36 -15.20
N GLY A 92 -5.33 11.25 -15.88
CA GLY A 92 -4.80 10.99 -17.21
C GLY A 92 -3.78 9.85 -17.26
N HIS A 93 -2.99 9.67 -16.20
CA HIS A 93 -2.09 8.52 -16.04
C HIS A 93 -2.88 7.21 -15.89
N SER A 94 -3.83 7.17 -14.99
CA SER A 94 -4.63 5.96 -14.73
C SER A 94 -5.36 5.46 -15.98
N GLN A 95 -5.89 6.38 -16.80
CA GLN A 95 -6.54 6.04 -18.06
C GLN A 95 -5.55 5.42 -19.07
N ARG A 96 -4.33 5.96 -19.18
CA ARG A 96 -3.31 5.43 -20.11
C ARG A 96 -2.75 4.09 -19.68
N ASN A 97 -2.69 3.83 -18.38
CA ASN A 97 -2.12 2.61 -17.82
C ASN A 97 -3.16 1.54 -17.50
N ASN A 98 -4.44 1.79 -17.83
CA ASN A 98 -5.55 0.89 -17.52
C ASN A 98 -5.65 0.55 -16.02
N GLU A 99 -5.61 1.60 -15.19
CA GLU A 99 -5.75 1.56 -13.72
C GLU A 99 -7.16 2.04 -13.32
N PRO A 100 -8.21 1.26 -13.51
CA PRO A 100 -9.60 1.72 -13.44
C PRO A 100 -10.05 2.11 -12.03
N PHE A 101 -9.34 1.69 -11.00
CA PHE A 101 -9.74 1.91 -9.61
C PHE A 101 -9.02 3.09 -8.94
N MET A 102 -7.99 3.65 -9.56
CA MET A 102 -7.20 4.75 -8.99
C MET A 102 -8.06 5.95 -8.58
N GLU A 103 -9.00 6.38 -9.42
CA GLU A 103 -9.89 7.51 -9.10
C GLU A 103 -10.86 7.19 -7.96
N ALA A 104 -11.33 5.95 -7.86
CA ALA A 104 -12.18 5.50 -6.78
C ALA A 104 -11.38 5.43 -5.46
N PHE A 105 -10.16 4.94 -5.52
CA PHE A 105 -9.27 4.82 -4.36
C PHE A 105 -8.97 6.18 -3.72
N ILE A 106 -8.61 7.21 -4.49
CA ILE A 106 -8.33 8.54 -3.94
C ILE A 106 -9.54 9.24 -3.31
N LYS A 107 -10.76 8.76 -3.59
CA LYS A 107 -12.01 9.27 -2.99
C LYS A 107 -12.42 8.52 -1.71
N MET A 108 -11.74 7.42 -1.36
CA MET A 108 -12.06 6.66 -0.16
C MET A 108 -11.65 7.43 1.11
N ASP A 109 -12.45 7.35 2.14
CA ASP A 109 -12.06 7.80 3.49
C ASP A 109 -11.27 6.69 4.19
N ILE A 110 -10.00 6.55 3.81
CA ILE A 110 -9.09 5.52 4.34
C ILE A 110 -8.96 5.60 5.85
N LYS A 111 -8.93 6.82 6.41
CA LYS A 111 -8.79 7.02 7.86
C LYS A 111 -9.98 6.42 8.63
N THR A 112 -11.19 6.69 8.17
CA THR A 112 -12.40 6.13 8.77
C THR A 112 -12.47 4.62 8.58
N ILE A 113 -12.11 4.10 7.42
CA ILE A 113 -12.08 2.66 7.16
C ILE A 113 -11.14 1.96 8.15
N LEU A 114 -9.89 2.41 8.26
CA LEU A 114 -8.90 1.84 9.19
C LEU A 114 -9.37 1.90 10.65
N LYS A 115 -9.94 3.04 11.06
CA LYS A 115 -10.48 3.22 12.41
C LYS A 115 -11.59 2.21 12.72
N ASN A 116 -12.51 1.99 11.77
CA ASN A 116 -13.63 1.05 11.93
C ASN A 116 -13.14 -0.41 11.99
N GLN A 117 -11.97 -0.72 11.44
CA GLN A 117 -11.33 -2.04 11.52
C GLN A 117 -10.50 -2.25 12.79
N GLY A 118 -10.44 -1.27 13.69
CA GLY A 118 -9.73 -1.40 14.97
C GLY A 118 -8.29 -0.89 14.97
N PHE A 119 -7.82 -0.30 13.89
CA PHE A 119 -6.51 0.34 13.88
C PHE A 119 -6.48 1.62 14.70
N THR A 120 -5.34 1.88 15.32
CA THR A 120 -4.97 3.07 16.08
C THR A 120 -3.74 3.74 15.48
N ASN A 121 -3.34 4.91 15.98
CA ASN A 121 -2.15 5.65 15.53
C ASN A 121 -2.10 5.80 13.99
N ILE A 122 -3.26 6.12 13.40
CA ILE A 122 -3.42 6.23 11.95
C ILE A 122 -2.82 7.56 11.48
N SER A 123 -1.81 7.49 10.61
CA SER A 123 -1.24 8.62 9.88
C SER A 123 -1.39 8.42 8.38
N ILE A 124 -1.67 9.52 7.67
CA ILE A 124 -1.73 9.60 6.21
C ILE A 124 -1.00 10.88 5.81
N GLU A 125 0.21 10.75 5.29
CA GLU A 125 1.12 11.86 5.08
C GLU A 125 1.79 11.79 3.71
N PRO A 126 2.14 12.93 3.10
CA PRO A 126 3.00 12.95 1.94
C PRO A 126 4.33 12.25 2.27
N PHE A 127 4.84 11.49 1.31
CA PHE A 127 6.17 10.90 1.46
C PHE A 127 7.24 11.99 1.39
N GLU A 128 8.12 12.02 2.38
CA GLU A 128 9.27 12.90 2.45
C GLU A 128 10.55 12.08 2.21
N GLU A 129 11.39 12.52 1.29
CA GLU A 129 12.70 11.90 1.07
C GLU A 129 13.70 12.29 2.17
N ALA A 130 14.79 11.54 2.26
CA ALA A 130 15.80 11.72 3.31
C ALA A 130 16.47 13.13 3.31
N ASP A 131 16.38 13.86 2.21
CA ASP A 131 16.86 15.26 2.07
C ASP A 131 15.82 16.32 2.48
N GLY A 132 14.65 15.89 2.98
CA GLY A 132 13.55 16.76 3.36
C GLY A 132 12.65 17.21 2.20
N THR A 133 12.85 16.69 0.99
CA THR A 133 11.99 17.01 -0.15
C THR A 133 10.67 16.27 -0.04
N LEU A 134 9.55 17.00 0.08
CA LEU A 134 8.22 16.42 0.05
C LEU A 134 7.84 15.98 -1.36
N ALA A 135 7.08 14.90 -1.47
CA ALA A 135 6.54 14.45 -2.75
C ALA A 135 5.70 15.51 -3.47
N SER A 136 5.07 16.42 -2.71
CA SER A 136 4.33 17.58 -3.23
C SER A 136 5.23 18.63 -3.94
N ASP A 137 6.51 18.71 -3.58
CA ASP A 137 7.45 19.72 -4.09
C ASP A 137 8.14 19.24 -5.37
N TYR A 138 7.94 18.00 -5.75
CA TYR A 138 8.46 17.48 -7.01
C TYR A 138 7.84 18.16 -8.22
N LYS A 139 8.57 18.12 -9.32
CA LYS A 139 8.09 18.62 -10.60
C LYS A 139 6.68 18.09 -10.91
N PRO A 140 5.83 18.88 -11.59
CA PRO A 140 4.40 18.58 -11.78
C PRO A 140 4.06 17.19 -12.30
N TRP A 141 4.95 16.56 -13.05
CA TRP A 141 4.76 15.21 -13.63
C TRP A 141 5.17 14.05 -12.70
N ARG A 142 5.80 14.32 -11.54
CA ARG A 142 6.04 13.27 -10.54
C ARG A 142 4.77 13.01 -9.75
N PHE A 143 4.54 11.73 -9.45
CA PHE A 143 3.41 11.34 -8.62
C PHE A 143 3.64 11.72 -7.17
N PRO A 144 2.60 12.24 -6.50
CA PRO A 144 2.65 12.51 -5.07
C PRO A 144 2.51 11.19 -4.30
N TRP A 145 3.61 10.67 -3.83
CA TRP A 145 3.62 9.52 -2.95
C TRP A 145 3.01 9.85 -1.60
N THR A 146 2.26 8.92 -1.06
CA THR A 146 1.63 9.02 0.26
C THR A 146 2.00 7.80 1.10
N ILE A 147 2.42 8.04 2.34
CA ILE A 147 2.52 7.00 3.36
C ILE A 147 1.21 6.93 4.12
N ILE A 148 0.64 5.73 4.18
CA ILE A 148 -0.50 5.39 5.03
C ILE A 148 0.04 4.42 6.08
N SER A 149 0.05 4.82 7.35
CA SER A 149 0.48 3.97 8.45
C SER A 149 -0.59 3.83 9.50
N ALA A 150 -0.62 2.69 10.16
CA ALA A 150 -1.55 2.38 11.24
C ALA A 150 -0.98 1.29 12.13
N GLN A 151 -1.49 1.19 13.36
CA GLN A 151 -1.08 0.20 14.34
C GLN A 151 -2.27 -0.63 14.82
N LYS A 152 -2.11 -1.96 14.93
CA LYS A 152 -3.09 -2.79 15.61
C LYS A 152 -3.05 -2.50 17.11
N ARG A 153 -4.22 -2.37 17.75
CA ARG A 153 -4.30 -2.14 19.20
C ARG A 153 -3.58 -3.27 19.96
N LEU A 154 -2.99 -2.91 21.10
CA LEU A 154 -2.43 -3.87 22.06
C LEU A 154 -3.52 -4.77 22.67
#